data_f42f21fea9d24ab5dd4dd9a4e8d6f28b
#
_entry.id   f42f21fea9d24ab5dd4dd9a4e8d6f28b
#
_cell.length_a   1.000
_cell.length_b   1.000
_cell.length_c   1.000
_cell.angle_alpha   90.00
_cell.angle_beta   90.00
_cell.angle_gamma   90.00
#
_symmetry.space_group_name_H-M   'P 1'
#
loop_
_entity.id
_entity.type
_entity.pdbx_description
1 polymer ?
#
loop_
_entity_poly.entity_id
_entity_poly.type
_entity_poly.pdbx_seq_one_letter_code
_entity_poly.pdbx_strand_id
1 'polypeptide(L)'
;MAQIIDGKAVSASVKAEVAAQAAQLKEEKGLEVGLAVVIVGNDPASRVYVNNKKKACEAVGFKSFEYALPEETTQEELLALVEKLNKDKSVNGILVQLPVPRHIDEKAIINAISPDKDVDAFHPVNVGKIMIGEYSFLPCTPAGVMRLIESTGVDITGKQCVVIGRSNIVGKPQAMLLLQKNGTVTICHSKTKNLKEICLGADILVVAIGRAKFVTGDMIKEGAVVIDVGMDRDENGKLCGDVDFESAEKVAGYITPVPGGVGPMTIAMLMKNTLTAAMQQNGLM
;
A
#
# COMPACT_ATOMS: atom_id res chain seq x y z
N MET A 1 18.77 -12.06 -17.38
CA MET A 1 18.28 -10.80 -16.80
C MET A 1 16.80 -10.96 -16.49
N ALA A 2 16.37 -10.43 -15.37
CA ALA A 2 14.97 -10.49 -14.93
C ALA A 2 14.03 -9.71 -15.87
N GLN A 3 12.78 -10.15 -15.96
CA GLN A 3 11.72 -9.36 -16.53
C GLN A 3 11.30 -8.26 -15.52
N ILE A 4 11.27 -7.02 -15.98
CA ILE A 4 10.89 -5.87 -15.15
C ILE A 4 9.38 -5.84 -14.97
N ILE A 5 8.94 -5.76 -13.71
CA ILE A 5 7.54 -5.58 -13.37
C ILE A 5 7.24 -4.07 -13.39
N ASP A 6 6.59 -3.59 -14.45
CA ASP A 6 6.27 -2.17 -14.61
C ASP A 6 5.06 -1.76 -13.75
N GLY A 7 5.35 -1.30 -12.53
CA GLY A 7 4.32 -0.85 -11.62
C GLY A 7 3.56 0.39 -12.10
N LYS A 8 4.15 1.23 -12.97
CA LYS A 8 3.44 2.36 -13.57
C LYS A 8 2.37 1.89 -14.53
N ALA A 9 2.68 0.91 -15.40
CA ALA A 9 1.73 0.34 -16.34
C ALA A 9 0.57 -0.37 -15.60
N VAL A 10 0.88 -1.21 -14.60
CA VAL A 10 -0.15 -1.90 -13.79
C VAL A 10 -1.02 -0.89 -13.02
N SER A 11 -0.41 0.14 -12.42
CA SER A 11 -1.12 1.22 -11.73
C SER A 11 -2.06 1.99 -12.67
N ALA A 12 -1.63 2.25 -13.91
CA ALA A 12 -2.46 2.93 -14.90
C ALA A 12 -3.71 2.11 -15.26
N SER A 13 -3.55 0.79 -15.44
CA SER A 13 -4.68 -0.12 -15.69
C SER A 13 -5.69 -0.11 -14.53
N VAL A 14 -5.22 -0.24 -13.29
CA VAL A 14 -6.11 -0.20 -12.11
C VAL A 14 -6.84 1.13 -12.00
N LYS A 15 -6.15 2.26 -12.24
CA LYS A 15 -6.80 3.58 -12.23
C LYS A 15 -7.83 3.75 -13.35
N ALA A 16 -7.57 3.20 -14.53
CA ALA A 16 -8.54 3.21 -15.63
C ALA A 16 -9.80 2.40 -15.29
N GLU A 17 -9.65 1.21 -14.67
CA GLU A 17 -10.76 0.40 -14.18
C GLU A 17 -11.60 1.18 -13.14
N VAL A 18 -10.94 1.83 -12.18
CA VAL A 18 -11.60 2.65 -11.15
C VAL A 18 -12.33 3.84 -11.76
N ALA A 19 -11.71 4.55 -12.71
CA ALA A 19 -12.32 5.70 -13.38
C ALA A 19 -13.59 5.31 -14.14
N ALA A 20 -13.55 4.19 -14.87
CA ALA A 20 -14.73 3.69 -15.59
C ALA A 20 -15.89 3.35 -14.65
N GLN A 21 -15.60 2.65 -13.53
CA GLN A 21 -16.62 2.31 -12.53
C GLN A 21 -17.17 3.55 -11.81
N ALA A 22 -16.31 4.53 -11.49
CA ALA A 22 -16.73 5.78 -10.86
C ALA A 22 -17.65 6.61 -11.79
N ALA A 23 -17.33 6.67 -13.09
CA ALA A 23 -18.16 7.33 -14.08
C ALA A 23 -19.54 6.66 -14.20
N GLN A 24 -19.56 5.33 -14.26
CA GLN A 24 -20.80 4.56 -14.28
C GLN A 24 -21.67 4.82 -13.04
N LEU A 25 -21.07 4.78 -11.83
CA LEU A 25 -21.80 5.06 -10.58
C LEU A 25 -22.39 6.48 -10.55
N LYS A 26 -21.63 7.45 -11.08
CA LYS A 26 -22.11 8.83 -11.16
C LYS A 26 -23.28 8.95 -12.14
N GLU A 27 -23.20 8.33 -13.31
CA GLU A 27 -24.25 8.37 -14.33
C GLU A 27 -25.54 7.64 -13.89
N GLU A 28 -25.40 6.41 -13.38
CA GLU A 28 -26.55 5.54 -13.08
C GLU A 28 -27.20 5.83 -11.72
N LYS A 29 -26.41 6.27 -10.73
CA LYS A 29 -26.82 6.42 -9.33
C LYS A 29 -26.67 7.84 -8.78
N GLY A 30 -26.09 8.77 -9.53
CA GLY A 30 -25.76 10.10 -9.03
C GLY A 30 -24.72 10.08 -7.90
N LEU A 31 -23.98 8.96 -7.73
CA LEU A 31 -23.03 8.78 -6.64
C LEU A 31 -21.66 9.35 -7.04
N GLU A 32 -21.21 10.36 -6.32
CA GLU A 32 -19.85 10.90 -6.45
C GLU A 32 -18.98 10.38 -5.32
N VAL A 33 -17.88 9.74 -5.68
CA VAL A 33 -16.94 9.17 -4.71
C VAL A 33 -16.03 10.25 -4.13
N GLY A 34 -15.89 10.29 -2.81
CA GLY A 34 -15.13 11.30 -2.09
C GLY A 34 -14.03 10.72 -1.19
N LEU A 35 -12.80 11.25 -1.32
CA LEU A 35 -11.67 10.91 -0.46
C LEU A 35 -11.22 12.15 0.33
N ALA A 36 -11.19 12.04 1.65
CA ALA A 36 -10.58 13.03 2.53
C ALA A 36 -9.14 12.62 2.87
N VAL A 37 -8.21 13.52 2.60
CA VAL A 37 -6.79 13.38 2.96
C VAL A 37 -6.44 14.45 3.96
N VAL A 38 -6.04 14.04 5.15
CA VAL A 38 -5.61 14.93 6.24
C VAL A 38 -4.09 14.86 6.38
N ILE A 39 -3.43 16.01 6.42
CA ILE A 39 -2.00 16.14 6.72
C ILE A 39 -1.82 17.12 7.85
N VAL A 40 -0.97 16.77 8.83
CA VAL A 40 -0.58 17.64 9.94
C VAL A 40 0.89 18.03 9.78
N GLY A 41 1.17 19.33 9.77
CA GLY A 41 2.51 19.86 9.53
C GLY A 41 2.87 19.97 8.05
N ASN A 42 4.15 20.28 7.80
CA ASN A 42 4.67 20.63 6.47
C ASN A 42 5.85 19.75 6.03
N ASP A 43 5.89 18.47 6.44
CA ASP A 43 6.92 17.56 5.96
C ASP A 43 6.91 17.49 4.42
N PRO A 44 8.03 17.83 3.74
CA PRO A 44 8.08 17.88 2.28
C PRO A 44 7.78 16.55 1.60
N ALA A 45 8.18 15.43 2.20
CA ALA A 45 7.91 14.10 1.63
C ALA A 45 6.41 13.79 1.70
N SER A 46 5.76 14.04 2.84
CA SER A 46 4.32 13.88 3.02
C SER A 46 3.52 14.76 2.06
N ARG A 47 3.96 15.99 1.80
CA ARG A 47 3.33 16.90 0.81
C ARG A 47 3.34 16.32 -0.61
N VAL A 48 4.45 15.71 -1.03
CA VAL A 48 4.53 15.06 -2.34
C VAL A 48 3.49 13.93 -2.45
N TYR A 49 3.34 13.11 -1.39
CA TYR A 49 2.36 12.04 -1.37
C TYR A 49 0.92 12.56 -1.42
N VAL A 50 0.59 13.60 -0.65
CA VAL A 50 -0.73 14.24 -0.67
C VAL A 50 -1.06 14.79 -2.05
N ASN A 51 -0.13 15.51 -2.68
CA ASN A 51 -0.30 16.05 -4.04
C ASN A 51 -0.52 14.93 -5.08
N ASN A 52 0.20 13.81 -4.96
CA ASN A 52 0.01 12.67 -5.87
C ASN A 52 -1.35 12.00 -5.67
N LYS A 53 -1.85 11.90 -4.44
CA LYS A 53 -3.19 11.40 -4.14
C LYS A 53 -4.28 12.30 -4.72
N LYS A 54 -4.14 13.62 -4.58
CA LYS A 54 -5.05 14.60 -5.17
C LYS A 54 -5.14 14.44 -6.69
N LYS A 55 -3.98 14.42 -7.38
CA LYS A 55 -3.94 14.17 -8.83
C LYS A 55 -4.57 12.84 -9.22
N ALA A 56 -4.41 11.80 -8.40
CA ALA A 56 -5.02 10.51 -8.65
C ALA A 56 -6.56 10.57 -8.51
N CYS A 57 -7.10 11.27 -7.49
CA CYS A 57 -8.52 11.52 -7.36
C CYS A 57 -9.09 12.24 -8.59
N GLU A 58 -8.41 13.31 -9.04
CA GLU A 58 -8.81 14.06 -10.24
C GLU A 58 -8.82 13.14 -11.49
N ALA A 59 -7.79 12.30 -11.65
CA ALA A 59 -7.66 11.39 -12.79
C ALA A 59 -8.75 10.31 -12.85
N VAL A 60 -9.29 9.88 -11.69
CA VAL A 60 -10.34 8.86 -11.61
C VAL A 60 -11.74 9.45 -11.40
N GLY A 61 -11.88 10.79 -11.41
CA GLY A 61 -13.16 11.48 -11.28
C GLY A 61 -13.72 11.54 -9.84
N PHE A 62 -12.86 11.39 -8.82
CA PHE A 62 -13.25 11.50 -7.41
C PHE A 62 -13.23 12.95 -6.92
N LYS A 63 -14.07 13.26 -5.93
CA LYS A 63 -13.90 14.46 -5.11
C LYS A 63 -12.74 14.27 -4.14
N SER A 64 -11.81 15.22 -4.14
CA SER A 64 -10.68 15.25 -3.21
C SER A 64 -10.88 16.35 -2.19
N PHE A 65 -10.90 15.98 -0.91
CA PHE A 65 -11.00 16.90 0.21
C PHE A 65 -9.65 16.91 0.94
N GLU A 66 -8.91 17.99 0.82
CA GLU A 66 -7.62 18.15 1.50
C GLU A 66 -7.77 18.99 2.75
N TYR A 67 -7.29 18.47 3.87
CA TYR A 67 -7.23 19.12 5.18
C TYR A 67 -5.77 19.25 5.59
N ALA A 68 -5.19 20.42 5.33
CA ALA A 68 -3.83 20.75 5.73
C ALA A 68 -3.86 21.49 7.07
N LEU A 69 -3.45 20.80 8.12
CA LEU A 69 -3.45 21.31 9.48
C LEU A 69 -2.05 21.79 9.90
N PRO A 70 -1.96 22.84 10.74
CA PRO A 70 -0.69 23.28 11.32
C PRO A 70 0.01 22.17 12.11
N GLU A 71 1.33 22.28 12.29
CA GLU A 71 2.11 21.29 13.06
C GLU A 71 1.70 21.27 14.53
N GLU A 72 1.24 22.41 15.05
CA GLU A 72 0.78 22.61 16.43
C GLU A 72 -0.62 22.05 16.71
N THR A 73 -1.30 21.53 15.68
CA THR A 73 -2.64 20.95 15.83
C THR A 73 -2.66 19.90 16.96
N THR A 74 -3.58 20.06 17.89
CA THR A 74 -3.69 19.15 19.03
C THR A 74 -4.31 17.82 18.65
N GLN A 75 -4.11 16.82 19.50
CA GLN A 75 -4.75 15.50 19.41
C GLN A 75 -6.28 15.63 19.33
N GLU A 76 -6.87 16.47 20.16
CA GLU A 76 -8.31 16.69 20.27
C GLU A 76 -8.88 17.34 19.01
N GLU A 77 -8.19 18.33 18.43
CA GLU A 77 -8.59 18.99 17.19
C GLU A 77 -8.59 18.00 16.02
N LEU A 78 -7.55 17.17 15.92
CA LEU A 78 -7.47 16.15 14.86
C LEU A 78 -8.55 15.07 15.03
N LEU A 79 -8.81 14.61 16.25
CA LEU A 79 -9.89 13.67 16.55
C LEU A 79 -11.27 14.25 16.21
N ALA A 80 -11.52 15.52 16.54
CA ALA A 80 -12.77 16.20 16.19
C ALA A 80 -12.97 16.31 14.68
N LEU A 81 -11.90 16.57 13.92
CA LEU A 81 -11.96 16.54 12.46
C LEU A 81 -12.29 15.15 11.93
N VAL A 82 -11.61 14.11 12.42
CA VAL A 82 -11.88 12.71 12.02
C VAL A 82 -13.32 12.34 12.31
N GLU A 83 -13.87 12.71 13.48
CA GLU A 83 -15.26 12.45 13.83
C GLU A 83 -16.23 13.17 12.87
N LYS A 84 -15.96 14.42 12.50
CA LYS A 84 -16.73 15.15 11.49
C LYS A 84 -16.70 14.43 10.14
N LEU A 85 -15.53 13.97 9.69
CA LEU A 85 -15.38 13.25 8.42
C LEU A 85 -16.09 11.89 8.45
N ASN A 86 -16.09 11.19 9.58
CA ASN A 86 -16.84 9.95 9.75
C ASN A 86 -18.34 10.14 9.52
N LYS A 87 -18.89 11.29 9.91
CA LYS A 87 -20.32 11.63 9.76
C LYS A 87 -20.67 12.22 8.40
N ASP A 88 -19.69 12.69 7.64
CA ASP A 88 -19.90 13.33 6.34
C ASP A 88 -20.18 12.27 5.26
N LYS A 89 -21.39 12.27 4.71
CA LYS A 89 -21.82 11.34 3.65
C LYS A 89 -21.14 11.58 2.30
N SER A 90 -20.56 12.76 2.07
CA SER A 90 -19.81 13.07 0.86
C SER A 90 -18.38 12.50 0.89
N VAL A 91 -17.90 12.05 2.07
CA VAL A 91 -16.59 11.43 2.29
C VAL A 91 -16.77 9.93 2.44
N ASN A 92 -16.30 9.17 1.46
CA ASN A 92 -16.36 7.72 1.49
C ASN A 92 -15.09 7.08 2.04
N GLY A 93 -13.94 7.73 1.88
CA GLY A 93 -12.67 7.31 2.45
C GLY A 93 -11.99 8.42 3.23
N ILE A 94 -11.34 8.05 4.33
CA ILE A 94 -10.53 8.95 5.15
C ILE A 94 -9.10 8.40 5.20
N LEU A 95 -8.14 9.27 4.95
CA LEU A 95 -6.72 8.98 5.09
C LEU A 95 -6.07 10.10 5.90
N VAL A 96 -5.44 9.74 7.00
CA VAL A 96 -4.54 10.64 7.74
C VAL A 96 -3.11 10.29 7.34
N GLN A 97 -2.42 11.25 6.70
CA GLN A 97 -1.06 11.03 6.21
C GLN A 97 -0.08 10.85 7.36
N LEU A 98 0.51 9.67 7.43
CA LEU A 98 1.56 9.36 8.40
C LEU A 98 2.96 9.72 7.85
N PRO A 99 3.91 10.04 8.73
CA PRO A 99 3.75 10.16 10.18
C PRO A 99 3.06 11.46 10.60
N VAL A 100 2.37 11.43 11.73
CA VAL A 100 1.87 12.65 12.40
C VAL A 100 2.95 13.22 13.33
N PRO A 101 2.85 14.50 13.76
CA PRO A 101 3.75 15.08 14.75
C PRO A 101 3.82 14.25 16.05
N ARG A 102 4.98 14.25 16.73
CA ARG A 102 5.26 13.36 17.88
C ARG A 102 4.31 13.53 19.08
N HIS A 103 3.64 14.66 19.22
CA HIS A 103 2.69 14.92 20.30
C HIS A 103 1.31 14.32 20.03
N ILE A 104 1.07 13.76 18.85
CA ILE A 104 -0.17 13.11 18.45
C ILE A 104 0.02 11.59 18.54
N ASP A 105 -0.89 10.91 19.22
CA ASP A 105 -0.93 9.43 19.24
C ASP A 105 -1.53 8.89 17.92
N GLU A 106 -0.66 8.41 17.05
CA GLU A 106 -1.02 7.81 15.76
C GLU A 106 -2.07 6.68 15.90
N LYS A 107 -1.95 5.87 16.96
CA LYS A 107 -2.89 4.76 17.19
C LYS A 107 -4.29 5.26 17.54
N ALA A 108 -4.37 6.31 18.35
CA ALA A 108 -5.65 6.93 18.67
C ALA A 108 -6.33 7.47 17.42
N ILE A 109 -5.57 8.09 16.51
CA ILE A 109 -6.10 8.58 15.23
C ILE A 109 -6.59 7.45 14.33
N ILE A 110 -5.79 6.40 14.15
CA ILE A 110 -6.18 5.22 13.36
C ILE A 110 -7.47 4.60 13.91
N ASN A 111 -7.58 4.45 15.23
CA ASN A 111 -8.75 3.87 15.89
C ASN A 111 -10.00 4.76 15.83
N ALA A 112 -9.85 6.06 15.61
CA ALA A 112 -10.96 7.00 15.50
C ALA A 112 -11.61 7.01 14.10
N ILE A 113 -10.89 6.58 13.08
CA ILE A 113 -11.46 6.47 11.72
C ILE A 113 -12.47 5.32 11.71
N SER A 114 -13.68 5.57 11.17
CA SER A 114 -14.66 4.48 10.99
C SER A 114 -14.06 3.36 10.13
N PRO A 115 -14.16 2.08 10.54
CA PRO A 115 -13.69 0.96 9.73
C PRO A 115 -14.21 0.96 8.29
N ASP A 116 -15.42 1.46 8.06
CA ASP A 116 -16.05 1.54 6.74
C ASP A 116 -15.51 2.70 5.88
N LYS A 117 -14.69 3.58 6.46
CA LYS A 117 -14.00 4.69 5.78
C LYS A 117 -12.48 4.61 5.87
N ASP A 118 -11.94 3.62 6.57
CA ASP A 118 -10.50 3.36 6.71
C ASP A 118 -9.97 2.70 5.42
N VAL A 119 -9.76 3.52 4.40
CA VAL A 119 -9.35 3.05 3.07
C VAL A 119 -7.86 2.64 2.97
N ASP A 120 -7.08 2.89 4.01
CA ASP A 120 -5.73 2.30 4.18
C ASP A 120 -5.75 0.94 4.89
N ALA A 121 -6.90 0.55 5.46
CA ALA A 121 -7.12 -0.70 6.19
C ALA A 121 -6.16 -0.92 7.38
N PHE A 122 -5.88 0.14 8.13
CA PHE A 122 -5.00 0.11 9.32
C PHE A 122 -5.78 -0.04 10.63
N HIS A 123 -7.08 0.22 10.62
CA HIS A 123 -7.94 0.06 11.78
C HIS A 123 -7.93 -1.41 12.24
N PRO A 124 -7.83 -1.70 13.57
CA PRO A 124 -7.75 -3.06 14.10
C PRO A 124 -8.87 -4.00 13.62
N VAL A 125 -10.08 -3.47 13.40
CA VAL A 125 -11.20 -4.23 12.83
C VAL A 125 -10.87 -4.72 11.41
N ASN A 126 -10.35 -3.85 10.55
CA ASN A 126 -9.97 -4.21 9.18
C ASN A 126 -8.77 -5.17 9.16
N VAL A 127 -7.78 -4.95 10.04
CA VAL A 127 -6.65 -5.89 10.21
C VAL A 127 -7.14 -7.26 10.66
N GLY A 128 -8.10 -7.33 11.59
CA GLY A 128 -8.73 -8.58 12.02
C GLY A 128 -9.46 -9.30 10.87
N LYS A 129 -10.22 -8.56 10.07
CA LYS A 129 -10.90 -9.08 8.88
C LYS A 129 -9.92 -9.66 7.85
N ILE A 130 -8.76 -9.01 7.64
CA ILE A 130 -7.71 -9.53 6.77
C ILE A 130 -7.19 -10.87 7.29
N MET A 131 -6.99 -11.00 8.60
CA MET A 131 -6.49 -12.23 9.21
C MET A 131 -7.40 -13.43 8.98
N ILE A 132 -8.73 -13.21 8.98
CA ILE A 132 -9.73 -14.28 8.78
C ILE A 132 -10.23 -14.39 7.33
N GLY A 133 -9.76 -13.53 6.41
CA GLY A 133 -10.14 -13.56 5.00
C GLY A 133 -11.48 -12.89 4.67
N GLU A 134 -12.09 -12.14 5.60
CA GLU A 134 -13.41 -11.48 5.45
C GLU A 134 -13.26 -9.95 5.31
N TYR A 135 -12.38 -9.51 4.45
CA TYR A 135 -12.05 -8.10 4.28
C TYR A 135 -12.84 -7.42 3.15
N SER A 136 -13.12 -6.15 3.34
CA SER A 136 -13.60 -5.24 2.29
C SER A 136 -12.46 -4.45 1.68
N PHE A 137 -11.54 -4.02 2.53
CA PHE A 137 -10.34 -3.27 2.14
C PHE A 137 -9.10 -4.06 2.48
N LEU A 138 -8.05 -3.83 1.68
CA LEU A 138 -6.71 -4.32 1.93
C LEU A 138 -5.76 -3.14 2.08
N PRO A 139 -4.74 -3.20 2.93
CA PRO A 139 -3.71 -2.16 2.97
C PRO A 139 -3.17 -1.91 1.57
N CYS A 140 -3.11 -0.64 1.18
CA CYS A 140 -2.89 -0.26 -0.23
C CYS A 140 -1.59 -0.82 -0.79
N THR A 141 -0.49 -0.79 -0.02
CA THR A 141 0.81 -1.31 -0.46
C THR A 141 0.80 -2.84 -0.63
N PRO A 142 0.37 -3.66 0.34
CA PRO A 142 0.22 -5.10 0.16
C PRO A 142 -0.71 -5.49 -1.00
N ALA A 143 -1.85 -4.80 -1.15
CA ALA A 143 -2.75 -5.04 -2.28
C ALA A 143 -2.07 -4.74 -3.62
N GLY A 144 -1.28 -3.67 -3.68
CA GLY A 144 -0.47 -3.33 -4.84
C GLY A 144 0.59 -4.38 -5.16
N VAL A 145 1.28 -4.90 -4.14
CA VAL A 145 2.24 -6.01 -4.29
C VAL A 145 1.57 -7.25 -4.89
N MET A 146 0.37 -7.61 -4.40
CA MET A 146 -0.36 -8.76 -4.95
C MET A 146 -0.71 -8.55 -6.43
N ARG A 147 -1.16 -7.37 -6.83
CA ARG A 147 -1.44 -7.04 -8.24
C ARG A 147 -0.17 -7.10 -9.12
N LEU A 148 0.99 -6.70 -8.59
CA LEU A 148 2.26 -6.82 -9.30
C LEU A 148 2.69 -8.27 -9.48
N ILE A 149 2.53 -9.12 -8.46
CA ILE A 149 2.79 -10.56 -8.57
C ILE A 149 1.83 -11.19 -9.60
N GLU A 150 0.53 -10.89 -9.51
CA GLU A 150 -0.49 -11.38 -10.46
C GLU A 150 -0.14 -10.97 -11.92
N SER A 151 0.41 -9.78 -12.14
CA SER A 151 0.79 -9.31 -13.47
C SER A 151 1.92 -10.10 -14.12
N THR A 152 2.69 -10.86 -13.34
CA THR A 152 3.74 -11.77 -13.85
C THR A 152 3.18 -13.08 -14.43
N GLY A 153 1.92 -13.41 -14.11
CA GLY A 153 1.32 -14.71 -14.44
C GLY A 153 1.81 -15.86 -13.57
N VAL A 154 2.65 -15.62 -12.57
CA VAL A 154 3.15 -16.65 -11.65
C VAL A 154 2.03 -17.06 -10.68
N ASP A 155 1.69 -18.35 -10.67
CA ASP A 155 0.77 -18.90 -9.66
C ASP A 155 1.48 -19.01 -8.30
N ILE A 156 0.85 -18.43 -7.27
CA ILE A 156 1.35 -18.41 -5.89
C ILE A 156 1.11 -19.76 -5.19
N THR A 157 0.17 -20.56 -5.67
CA THR A 157 -0.22 -21.83 -5.05
C THR A 157 0.99 -22.77 -4.86
N GLY A 158 1.23 -23.16 -3.60
CA GLY A 158 2.33 -24.03 -3.21
C GLY A 158 3.74 -23.42 -3.25
N LYS A 159 3.88 -22.13 -3.62
CA LYS A 159 5.17 -21.43 -3.67
C LYS A 159 5.69 -21.11 -2.27
N GLN A 160 7.02 -21.12 -2.14
CA GLN A 160 7.71 -20.61 -0.96
C GLN A 160 7.77 -19.09 -1.05
N CYS A 161 7.02 -18.40 -0.18
CA CYS A 161 6.94 -16.96 -0.14
C CYS A 161 7.68 -16.43 1.09
N VAL A 162 8.66 -15.57 0.89
CA VAL A 162 9.39 -14.94 1.98
C VAL A 162 9.06 -13.44 2.00
N VAL A 163 8.67 -12.94 3.17
CA VAL A 163 8.45 -11.52 3.42
C VAL A 163 9.50 -11.03 4.41
N ILE A 164 10.40 -10.17 3.96
CA ILE A 164 11.36 -9.50 4.85
C ILE A 164 10.72 -8.20 5.32
N GLY A 165 10.33 -8.17 6.59
CA GLY A 165 9.60 -7.08 7.23
C GLY A 165 8.40 -7.60 8.02
N ARG A 166 8.08 -6.93 9.15
CA ARG A 166 6.97 -7.31 10.03
C ARG A 166 6.15 -6.14 10.55
N SER A 167 6.11 -5.05 9.78
CA SER A 167 5.29 -3.89 10.11
C SER A 167 3.80 -4.26 10.07
N ASN A 168 2.99 -3.53 10.84
CA ASN A 168 1.53 -3.74 10.84
C ASN A 168 0.89 -3.29 9.53
N ILE A 169 1.54 -2.36 8.81
CA ILE A 169 0.98 -1.73 7.61
C ILE A 169 1.41 -2.41 6.30
N VAL A 170 2.52 -3.20 6.30
CA VAL A 170 3.02 -3.89 5.11
C VAL A 170 3.34 -5.36 5.39
N GLY A 171 4.35 -5.66 6.21
CA GLY A 171 4.92 -7.01 6.29
C GLY A 171 3.92 -8.08 6.75
N LYS A 172 3.19 -7.82 7.84
CA LYS A 172 2.18 -8.76 8.35
C LYS A 172 1.00 -8.94 7.38
N PRO A 173 0.34 -7.87 6.90
CA PRO A 173 -0.75 -8.04 5.94
C PRO A 173 -0.28 -8.68 4.64
N GLN A 174 0.91 -8.35 4.13
CA GLN A 174 1.47 -8.99 2.94
C GLN A 174 1.58 -10.50 3.10
N ALA A 175 2.07 -10.95 4.25
CA ALA A 175 2.17 -12.39 4.53
C ALA A 175 0.79 -13.06 4.54
N MET A 176 -0.23 -12.42 5.11
CA MET A 176 -1.60 -12.95 5.12
C MET A 176 -2.18 -13.02 3.71
N LEU A 177 -1.94 -12.04 2.85
CA LEU A 177 -2.43 -12.07 1.47
C LEU A 177 -1.78 -13.19 0.64
N LEU A 178 -0.48 -13.43 0.82
CA LEU A 178 0.20 -14.55 0.17
C LEU A 178 -0.32 -15.90 0.69
N LEU A 179 -0.56 -16.02 2.00
CA LEU A 179 -1.16 -17.21 2.60
C LEU A 179 -2.55 -17.49 2.03
N GLN A 180 -3.40 -16.48 1.89
CA GLN A 180 -4.75 -16.61 1.32
C GLN A 180 -4.73 -17.02 -0.17
N LYS A 181 -3.62 -16.80 -0.87
CA LYS A 181 -3.39 -17.30 -2.23
C LYS A 181 -2.68 -18.67 -2.24
N ASN A 182 -2.77 -19.43 -1.14
CA ASN A 182 -2.19 -20.76 -0.97
C ASN A 182 -0.65 -20.80 -1.06
N GLY A 183 0.04 -19.70 -0.80
CA GLY A 183 1.49 -19.67 -0.64
C GLY A 183 1.92 -20.22 0.73
N THR A 184 3.09 -20.85 0.81
CA THR A 184 3.75 -21.18 2.07
C THR A 184 4.59 -20.00 2.50
N VAL A 185 4.26 -19.33 3.62
CA VAL A 185 4.81 -18.00 3.93
C VAL A 185 5.74 -18.03 5.13
N THR A 186 6.92 -17.45 4.95
CA THR A 186 7.89 -17.18 6.03
C THR A 186 8.05 -15.67 6.19
N ILE A 187 7.86 -15.16 7.42
CA ILE A 187 8.13 -13.76 7.78
C ILE A 187 9.49 -13.65 8.41
N CYS A 188 10.38 -12.85 7.81
CA CYS A 188 11.72 -12.57 8.32
C CYS A 188 11.81 -11.15 8.89
N HIS A 189 12.72 -10.96 9.85
CA HIS A 189 12.91 -9.68 10.53
C HIS A 189 14.32 -9.57 11.13
N SER A 190 14.67 -8.46 11.75
CA SER A 190 16.00 -8.16 12.31
C SER A 190 16.53 -9.17 13.34
N LYS A 191 15.74 -10.13 13.80
CA LYS A 191 16.16 -11.21 14.72
C LYS A 191 16.17 -12.58 14.05
N THR A 192 15.83 -12.65 12.77
CA THR A 192 15.88 -13.90 11.99
C THR A 192 17.33 -14.34 11.82
N LYS A 193 17.59 -15.59 12.17
CA LYS A 193 18.87 -16.24 11.89
C LYS A 193 18.83 -16.85 10.48
N ASN A 194 20.01 -16.99 9.86
CA ASN A 194 20.16 -17.62 8.54
C ASN A 194 19.25 -16.99 7.47
N LEU A 195 19.14 -15.64 7.48
CA LEU A 195 18.26 -14.91 6.57
C LEU A 195 18.58 -15.22 5.09
N LYS A 196 19.86 -15.31 4.75
CA LYS A 196 20.29 -15.59 3.37
C LYS A 196 19.77 -16.94 2.88
N GLU A 197 19.91 -17.99 3.67
CA GLU A 197 19.48 -19.34 3.33
C GLU A 197 17.96 -19.41 3.17
N ILE A 198 17.21 -18.68 4.01
CA ILE A 198 15.74 -18.58 3.89
C ILE A 198 15.36 -17.88 2.58
N CYS A 199 16.03 -16.80 2.24
CA CYS A 199 15.78 -16.05 1.00
C CYS A 199 16.11 -16.87 -0.25
N LEU A 200 17.18 -17.65 -0.23
CA LEU A 200 17.57 -18.56 -1.32
C LEU A 200 16.54 -19.67 -1.56
N GLY A 201 15.66 -19.95 -0.61
CA GLY A 201 14.54 -20.88 -0.78
C GLY A 201 13.26 -20.24 -1.37
N ALA A 202 13.23 -18.91 -1.52
CA ALA A 202 12.01 -18.18 -1.87
C ALA A 202 11.73 -18.18 -3.38
N ASP A 203 10.57 -18.69 -3.78
CA ASP A 203 10.03 -18.50 -5.14
C ASP A 203 9.51 -17.07 -5.33
N ILE A 204 8.98 -16.47 -4.25
CA ILE A 204 8.49 -15.09 -4.20
C ILE A 204 9.12 -14.41 -2.99
N LEU A 205 9.87 -13.36 -3.22
CA LEU A 205 10.56 -12.58 -2.19
C LEU A 205 10.00 -11.16 -2.16
N VAL A 206 9.39 -10.76 -1.03
CA VAL A 206 8.91 -9.39 -0.80
C VAL A 206 9.77 -8.74 0.27
N VAL A 207 10.37 -7.58 -0.05
CA VAL A 207 11.28 -6.87 0.85
C VAL A 207 10.68 -5.54 1.26
N ALA A 208 10.50 -5.32 2.58
CA ALA A 208 9.83 -4.15 3.15
C ALA A 208 10.43 -3.79 4.52
N ILE A 209 11.68 -3.33 4.54
CA ILE A 209 12.44 -3.06 5.78
C ILE A 209 12.99 -1.63 5.88
N GLY A 210 12.94 -0.82 4.80
CA GLY A 210 13.46 0.54 4.79
C GLY A 210 14.98 0.58 4.99
N ARG A 211 15.71 -0.27 4.26
CA ARG A 211 17.18 -0.34 4.31
C ARG A 211 17.73 -0.45 2.90
N ALA A 212 18.28 0.66 2.40
CA ALA A 212 18.83 0.76 1.06
C ALA A 212 19.74 -0.41 0.69
N LYS A 213 19.42 -1.10 -0.42
CA LYS A 213 20.23 -2.15 -1.06
C LYS A 213 20.65 -3.30 -0.12
N PHE A 214 19.85 -3.60 0.89
CA PHE A 214 20.16 -4.63 1.89
C PHE A 214 20.13 -6.05 1.31
N VAL A 215 19.19 -6.36 0.42
CA VAL A 215 19.08 -7.67 -0.23
C VAL A 215 19.89 -7.64 -1.53
N THR A 216 20.91 -8.47 -1.60
CA THR A 216 21.80 -8.60 -2.74
C THR A 216 21.49 -9.83 -3.59
N GLY A 217 21.96 -9.89 -4.84
CA GLY A 217 21.68 -10.99 -5.77
C GLY A 217 22.05 -12.37 -5.24
N ASP A 218 23.08 -12.48 -4.39
CA ASP A 218 23.53 -13.74 -3.76
C ASP A 218 22.59 -14.23 -2.63
N MET A 219 21.55 -13.46 -2.30
CA MET A 219 20.47 -13.83 -1.39
C MET A 219 19.20 -14.27 -2.15
N ILE A 220 19.16 -14.21 -3.47
CA ILE A 220 17.97 -14.45 -4.28
C ILE A 220 18.07 -15.80 -4.97
N LYS A 221 16.98 -16.59 -4.90
CA LYS A 221 16.83 -17.81 -5.67
C LYS A 221 16.78 -17.51 -7.17
N GLU A 222 17.47 -18.27 -7.98
CA GLU A 222 17.41 -18.13 -9.44
C GLU A 222 15.97 -18.27 -9.94
N GLY A 223 15.53 -17.31 -10.74
CA GLY A 223 14.19 -17.30 -11.31
C GLY A 223 13.09 -16.79 -10.37
N ALA A 224 13.40 -16.35 -9.15
CA ALA A 224 12.41 -15.84 -8.19
C ALA A 224 11.71 -14.56 -8.66
N VAL A 225 10.48 -14.37 -8.17
CA VAL A 225 9.77 -13.07 -8.25
C VAL A 225 10.22 -12.21 -7.07
N VAL A 226 10.81 -11.06 -7.35
CA VAL A 226 11.33 -10.14 -6.33
C VAL A 226 10.51 -8.84 -6.35
N ILE A 227 9.86 -8.54 -5.23
CA ILE A 227 9.09 -7.31 -5.04
C ILE A 227 9.78 -6.45 -3.99
N ASP A 228 10.32 -5.33 -4.43
CA ASP A 228 10.96 -4.33 -3.58
C ASP A 228 9.94 -3.25 -3.19
N VAL A 229 9.59 -3.21 -1.91
CA VAL A 229 8.67 -2.22 -1.34
C VAL A 229 9.41 -1.00 -0.80
N GLY A 230 10.74 -1.12 -0.63
CA GLY A 230 11.59 -0.06 -0.10
C GLY A 230 11.51 1.22 -0.92
N MET A 231 11.60 2.35 -0.25
CA MET A 231 11.75 3.65 -0.87
C MET A 231 12.75 4.46 -0.04
N ASP A 232 13.99 4.26 -0.34
CA ASP A 232 15.14 4.79 0.38
C ASP A 232 15.94 5.76 -0.48
N ARG A 233 16.97 6.32 0.08
CA ARG A 233 18.01 7.04 -0.64
C ARG A 233 19.36 6.38 -0.39
N ASP A 234 20.12 6.20 -1.45
CA ASP A 234 21.49 5.73 -1.32
C ASP A 234 22.44 6.85 -0.80
N GLU A 235 23.71 6.53 -0.64
CA GLU A 235 24.73 7.45 -0.16
C GLU A 235 24.90 8.71 -1.01
N ASN A 236 24.45 8.67 -2.28
CA ASN A 236 24.46 9.81 -3.21
C ASN A 236 23.13 10.57 -3.22
N GLY A 237 22.18 10.20 -2.35
CA GLY A 237 20.83 10.79 -2.30
C GLY A 237 19.89 10.33 -3.41
N LYS A 238 20.29 9.39 -4.28
CA LYS A 238 19.46 8.82 -5.34
C LYS A 238 18.43 7.85 -4.73
N LEU A 239 17.20 7.90 -5.23
CA LEU A 239 16.15 6.96 -4.84
C LEU A 239 16.55 5.53 -5.21
N CYS A 240 16.43 4.64 -4.25
CA CYS A 240 16.64 3.20 -4.38
C CYS A 240 15.64 2.45 -3.50
N GLY A 241 15.63 1.13 -3.58
CA GLY A 241 14.85 0.28 -2.70
C GLY A 241 15.70 -0.48 -1.70
N ASP A 242 15.06 -1.44 -1.03
CA ASP A 242 15.68 -2.38 -0.10
C ASP A 242 16.56 -3.42 -0.81
N VAL A 243 16.34 -3.63 -2.11
CA VAL A 243 17.05 -4.60 -2.95
C VAL A 243 18.14 -3.89 -3.76
N ASP A 244 19.34 -4.48 -3.80
CA ASP A 244 20.36 -4.08 -4.75
C ASP A 244 19.99 -4.55 -6.15
N PHE A 245 19.31 -3.65 -6.88
CA PHE A 245 18.71 -3.94 -8.17
C PHE A 245 19.69 -4.50 -9.19
N GLU A 246 20.89 -3.93 -9.28
CA GLU A 246 21.90 -4.30 -10.29
C GLU A 246 22.41 -5.74 -10.12
N SER A 247 22.54 -6.22 -8.89
CA SER A 247 22.92 -7.60 -8.62
C SER A 247 21.71 -8.56 -8.71
N ALA A 248 20.54 -8.10 -8.23
CA ALA A 248 19.31 -8.89 -8.18
C ALA A 248 18.72 -9.20 -9.57
N GLU A 249 18.75 -8.25 -10.52
CA GLU A 249 18.23 -8.44 -11.87
C GLU A 249 18.93 -9.54 -12.67
N LYS A 250 20.16 -9.89 -12.29
CA LYS A 250 20.95 -10.95 -12.95
C LYS A 250 20.47 -12.35 -12.54
N VAL A 251 19.77 -12.48 -11.42
CA VAL A 251 19.39 -13.75 -10.79
C VAL A 251 17.87 -13.94 -10.77
N ALA A 252 17.11 -12.90 -10.48
CA ALA A 252 15.66 -12.96 -10.43
C ALA A 252 15.05 -13.30 -11.80
N GLY A 253 13.86 -13.94 -11.79
CA GLY A 253 13.02 -14.09 -12.97
C GLY A 253 12.22 -12.83 -13.26
N TYR A 254 11.68 -12.22 -12.20
CA TYR A 254 10.92 -10.97 -12.24
C TYR A 254 11.37 -10.05 -11.11
N ILE A 255 11.42 -8.75 -11.36
CA ILE A 255 11.81 -7.76 -10.35
C ILE A 255 11.09 -6.43 -10.53
N THR A 256 10.71 -5.78 -9.43
CA THR A 256 10.20 -4.40 -9.46
C THR A 256 11.34 -3.39 -9.41
N PRO A 257 11.31 -2.32 -10.21
CA PRO A 257 12.26 -1.22 -10.09
C PRO A 257 11.87 -0.27 -8.96
N VAL A 258 12.85 0.44 -8.40
CA VAL A 258 12.62 1.58 -7.50
C VAL A 258 13.40 2.79 -8.03
N PRO A 259 12.69 3.88 -8.39
CA PRO A 259 11.24 4.09 -8.40
C PRO A 259 10.52 3.41 -9.57
N GLY A 260 9.18 3.28 -9.47
CA GLY A 260 8.33 2.83 -10.58
C GLY A 260 7.71 1.44 -10.42
N GLY A 261 8.05 0.72 -9.34
CA GLY A 261 7.43 -0.56 -8.96
C GLY A 261 6.21 -0.36 -8.03
N VAL A 262 6.40 -0.60 -6.75
CA VAL A 262 5.32 -0.63 -5.75
C VAL A 262 4.69 0.74 -5.48
N GLY A 263 5.47 1.82 -5.46
CA GLY A 263 4.98 3.17 -5.11
C GLY A 263 3.75 3.62 -5.90
N PRO A 264 3.73 3.54 -7.25
CA PRO A 264 2.55 3.87 -8.05
C PRO A 264 1.31 3.02 -7.69
N MET A 265 1.51 1.77 -7.30
CA MET A 265 0.42 0.84 -6.96
C MET A 265 -0.28 1.22 -5.67
N THR A 266 0.43 1.71 -4.66
CA THR A 266 -0.17 2.16 -3.40
C THR A 266 -1.26 3.20 -3.63
N ILE A 267 -1.02 4.17 -4.53
CA ILE A 267 -2.00 5.20 -4.88
C ILE A 267 -3.17 4.61 -5.68
N ALA A 268 -2.91 3.72 -6.63
CA ALA A 268 -3.97 3.08 -7.40
C ALA A 268 -4.91 2.23 -6.52
N MET A 269 -4.34 1.50 -5.55
CA MET A 269 -5.13 0.70 -4.62
C MET A 269 -5.90 1.56 -3.62
N LEU A 270 -5.39 2.73 -3.24
CA LEU A 270 -6.14 3.71 -2.46
C LEU A 270 -7.40 4.18 -3.22
N MET A 271 -7.29 4.47 -4.51
CA MET A 271 -8.47 4.80 -5.33
C MET A 271 -9.46 3.64 -5.38
N LYS A 272 -8.97 2.41 -5.56
CA LYS A 272 -9.81 1.21 -5.57
C LYS A 272 -10.53 1.01 -4.24
N ASN A 273 -9.84 1.13 -3.11
CA ASN A 273 -10.45 1.01 -1.78
C ASN A 273 -11.51 2.10 -1.54
N THR A 274 -11.24 3.34 -1.97
CA THR A 274 -12.19 4.45 -1.83
C THR A 274 -13.47 4.21 -2.64
N LEU A 275 -13.34 3.67 -3.85
CA LEU A 275 -14.48 3.24 -4.67
C LEU A 275 -15.27 2.13 -3.98
N THR A 276 -14.58 1.10 -3.48
CA THR A 276 -15.19 -0.01 -2.73
C THR A 276 -15.95 0.52 -1.52
N ALA A 277 -15.37 1.45 -0.75
CA ALA A 277 -16.02 2.11 0.38
C ALA A 277 -17.31 2.83 -0.02
N ALA A 278 -17.26 3.58 -1.13
CA ALA A 278 -18.44 4.27 -1.65
C ALA A 278 -19.55 3.28 -2.03
N MET A 279 -19.19 2.19 -2.71
CA MET A 279 -20.17 1.17 -3.10
C MET A 279 -20.81 0.49 -1.89
N GLN A 280 -20.01 0.08 -0.89
CA GLN A 280 -20.52 -0.56 0.34
C GLN A 280 -21.44 0.35 1.15
N GLN A 281 -21.02 1.62 1.36
CA GLN A 281 -21.82 2.60 2.10
C GLN A 281 -23.16 2.91 1.44
N ASN A 282 -23.33 2.57 0.17
CA ASN A 282 -24.55 2.74 -0.60
C ASN A 282 -25.28 1.43 -0.94
N GLY A 283 -24.85 0.29 -0.36
CA GLY A 283 -25.53 -1.01 -0.55
C GLY A 283 -25.42 -1.55 -1.98
N LEU A 284 -24.30 -1.27 -2.67
CA LEU A 284 -24.06 -1.66 -4.07
C LEU A 284 -23.08 -2.86 -4.19
N MET A 285 -22.76 -3.50 -3.07
CA MET A 285 -21.92 -4.72 -3.01
C MET A 285 -22.62 -5.82 -2.25
#